data_cc2743b1553b62bce11c3538d03aaf3d
#
_entry.id   cc2743b1553b62bce11c3538d03aaf3d
#
_cell.length_a   1.000
_cell.length_b   1.000
_cell.length_c   1.000
_cell.angle_alpha   90.00
_cell.angle_beta   90.00
_cell.angle_gamma   90.00
#
_symmetry.space_group_name_H-M   'P 1'
#
loop_
_entity.id
_entity.type
_entity.pdbx_description
1 polymer ?
#
loop_
_entity_poly.entity_id
_entity_poly.type
_entity_poly.pdbx_seq_one_letter_code
_entity_poly.pdbx_strand_id
1 'polypeptide(L)'
;MRDIIAKSLKLNRDLDKLLEKGLDEDRPVKIGWGQAGDERPKKGEIGVITHLPKGGRVLCLGNLGECAGSMNRGGTFTLRGGASSMLGAYHVDGKILVERDVGPKVGFRMRGGEITIQGSVGDEAGAGMMGGAIVIRGHSGSKLGAGMSNGSIVVMGSVGSEPGVGMRGGRIFVSGSCPPPGEGVNMRSIEDDEISEFTDILDPLGLSLNEDALVLEAARNLPAPAKIAETYVTEGFDRIAFSPNDDPLSAHAPLDHYTLILPTDSDAAGLLLPIPWLVECESAEGWKGALSESQPALVCSNPRKQDLLLVKEIGLSDSVSSLGDCSGMVFDITDFPGLNDAEIEALLVSLFSRMSESSLVFLRGSVDRIEHLFRLVVELEMDGAVVDCSSPNGSRLASTLPRIGLASKAMSLAEHGKFVMMEIDEAPSAKDLLIAVAAGCHAVVAPLRNDDAEGCLDEAGRKLRGWMRELGVDGIERVGRRNLRAMDYDTAAVSGLRLIGYDRPLPMWLELR
;
A
#
# COMPACT_ATOMS: atom_id res chain seq x y z
N MET A 1 -11.25 9.89 12.34
CA MET A 1 -10.44 10.43 11.20
C MET A 1 -9.83 11.77 11.57
N ARG A 2 -8.54 11.97 11.35
CA ARG A 2 -7.91 13.27 11.63
C ARG A 2 -8.50 14.35 10.71
N ASP A 3 -8.66 15.57 11.26
CA ASP A 3 -9.29 16.73 10.58
C ASP A 3 -8.69 17.02 9.19
N ILE A 4 -7.38 16.81 9.05
CA ILE A 4 -6.67 17.04 7.78
C ILE A 4 -7.07 16.02 6.70
N ILE A 5 -7.25 14.75 7.06
CA ILE A 5 -7.67 13.70 6.13
C ILE A 5 -9.08 13.98 5.63
N ALA A 6 -10.01 14.26 6.53
CA ALA A 6 -11.39 14.60 6.18
C ALA A 6 -11.47 15.81 5.25
N LYS A 7 -10.67 16.86 5.50
CA LYS A 7 -10.57 18.04 4.62
C LYS A 7 -9.99 17.69 3.26
N SER A 8 -8.95 16.88 3.21
CA SER A 8 -8.30 16.46 1.97
C SER A 8 -9.23 15.62 1.10
N LEU A 9 -9.91 14.64 1.69
CA LEU A 9 -10.92 13.83 0.98
C LEU A 9 -12.06 14.69 0.45
N LYS A 10 -12.58 15.61 1.27
CA LYS A 10 -13.62 16.54 0.85
C LYS A 10 -13.16 17.42 -0.32
N LEU A 11 -11.93 17.95 -0.26
CA LEU A 11 -11.37 18.77 -1.34
C LEU A 11 -11.30 17.99 -2.66
N ASN A 12 -10.85 16.75 -2.64
CA ASN A 12 -10.79 15.93 -3.85
C ASN A 12 -12.19 15.63 -4.41
N ARG A 13 -13.18 15.29 -3.56
CA ARG A 13 -14.57 15.05 -3.99
C ARG A 13 -15.23 16.29 -4.59
N ASP A 14 -15.00 17.45 -3.97
CA ASP A 14 -15.53 18.72 -4.49
C ASP A 14 -14.81 19.10 -5.79
N LEU A 15 -13.50 18.84 -5.91
CA LEU A 15 -12.73 19.06 -7.12
C LEU A 15 -13.26 18.24 -8.30
N ASP A 16 -13.60 16.97 -8.10
CA ASP A 16 -14.11 16.10 -9.16
C ASP A 16 -15.38 16.67 -9.78
N LYS A 17 -16.35 17.11 -8.96
CA LYS A 17 -17.58 17.75 -9.43
C LYS A 17 -17.32 19.05 -10.20
N LEU A 18 -16.30 19.81 -9.75
CA LEU A 18 -15.92 21.05 -10.42
C LEU A 18 -15.15 20.81 -11.71
N LEU A 19 -14.37 19.71 -11.78
CA LEU A 19 -13.65 19.31 -13.00
C LEU A 19 -14.60 18.87 -14.11
N GLU A 20 -15.63 18.09 -13.80
CA GLU A 20 -16.68 17.74 -14.77
C GLU A 20 -17.26 18.98 -15.41
N LYS A 21 -17.70 19.93 -14.57
CA LYS A 21 -18.22 21.21 -15.06
C LYS A 21 -17.18 22.06 -15.80
N GLY A 22 -15.94 22.06 -15.32
CA GLY A 22 -14.82 22.78 -15.95
C GLY A 22 -14.45 22.25 -17.32
N LEU A 23 -14.56 20.93 -17.52
CA LEU A 23 -14.35 20.29 -18.82
C LEU A 23 -15.46 20.67 -19.82
N ASP A 24 -16.73 20.66 -19.40
CA ASP A 24 -17.88 21.04 -20.22
C ASP A 24 -17.81 22.52 -20.67
N GLU A 25 -17.37 23.41 -19.78
CA GLU A 25 -17.26 24.84 -20.02
C GLU A 25 -15.90 25.30 -20.59
N ASP A 26 -14.95 24.38 -20.81
CA ASP A 26 -13.54 24.65 -21.17
C ASP A 26 -12.86 25.68 -20.24
N ARG A 27 -13.08 25.57 -18.93
CA ARG A 27 -12.56 26.49 -17.92
C ARG A 27 -11.70 25.78 -16.87
N PRO A 28 -10.61 26.43 -16.40
CA PRO A 28 -9.84 25.89 -15.30
C PRO A 28 -10.60 26.00 -13.96
N VAL A 29 -10.50 24.98 -13.14
CA VAL A 29 -10.91 25.02 -11.74
C VAL A 29 -9.88 25.82 -10.94
N LYS A 30 -10.33 26.80 -10.15
CA LYS A 30 -9.47 27.66 -9.35
C LYS A 30 -9.66 27.38 -7.87
N ILE A 31 -8.58 27.03 -7.16
CA ILE A 31 -8.57 26.76 -5.73
C ILE A 31 -7.82 27.86 -5.00
N GLY A 32 -8.42 28.46 -3.98
CA GLY A 32 -7.82 29.55 -3.19
C GLY A 32 -7.75 30.91 -3.89
N TRP A 33 -8.40 31.06 -5.04
CA TRP A 33 -8.44 32.29 -5.82
C TRP A 33 -9.70 33.13 -5.56
N GLY A 34 -10.41 32.80 -4.55
CA GLY A 34 -11.76 33.17 -4.40
C GLY A 34 -12.09 34.61 -4.12
N GLN A 35 -13.39 34.83 -4.09
CA GLN A 35 -14.06 36.01 -3.60
C GLN A 35 -13.89 36.09 -2.08
N ALA A 36 -14.25 37.22 -1.48
CA ALA A 36 -14.16 37.40 -0.03
C ALA A 36 -14.92 36.26 0.70
N GLY A 37 -14.14 35.39 1.39
CA GLY A 37 -14.68 34.23 2.11
C GLY A 37 -14.09 32.87 1.70
N ASP A 38 -13.41 32.77 0.54
CA ASP A 38 -12.76 31.52 0.16
C ASP A 38 -11.48 31.31 0.97
N GLU A 39 -11.36 30.16 1.61
CA GLU A 39 -10.14 29.79 2.30
C GLU A 39 -9.10 29.28 1.30
N ARG A 40 -7.89 29.81 1.39
CA ARG A 40 -6.73 29.23 0.69
C ARG A 40 -6.36 27.91 1.34
N PRO A 41 -5.96 26.89 0.55
CA PRO A 41 -5.35 25.70 1.14
C PRO A 41 -4.25 26.12 2.10
N LYS A 42 -4.37 25.71 3.34
CA LYS A 42 -3.34 25.93 4.34
C LYS A 42 -2.32 24.82 4.22
N LYS A 43 -1.09 25.09 4.63
CA LYS A 43 -0.06 24.06 4.71
C LYS A 43 -0.62 22.87 5.49
N GLY A 44 -0.80 21.71 4.83
CA GLY A 44 -1.24 20.52 5.48
C GLY A 44 -2.25 19.64 4.73
N GLU A 45 -2.95 20.15 3.71
CA GLU A 45 -3.79 19.28 2.88
C GLU A 45 -2.92 18.28 2.12
N ILE A 46 -3.18 16.97 2.35
CA ILE A 46 -2.38 15.85 1.86
C ILE A 46 -3.12 15.04 0.80
N GLY A 47 -2.41 14.48 -0.18
CA GLY A 47 -3.01 13.62 -1.19
C GLY A 47 -4.13 14.29 -1.99
N VAL A 48 -3.96 15.57 -2.34
CA VAL A 48 -4.99 16.38 -3.00
C VAL A 48 -4.64 16.70 -4.45
N ILE A 49 -5.67 17.05 -5.24
CA ILE A 49 -5.57 17.37 -6.68
C ILE A 49 -5.02 16.16 -7.45
N THR A 50 -5.53 14.99 -7.13
CA THR A 50 -5.05 13.71 -7.65
C THR A 50 -5.88 13.22 -8.82
N HIS A 51 -5.33 12.29 -9.62
CA HIS A 51 -6.03 11.64 -10.73
C HIS A 51 -6.63 12.61 -11.76
N LEU A 52 -6.00 13.74 -12.01
CA LEU A 52 -6.54 14.72 -12.96
C LEU A 52 -6.76 14.07 -14.33
N PRO A 53 -7.99 14.14 -14.88
CA PRO A 53 -8.31 13.55 -16.16
C PRO A 53 -7.69 14.38 -17.31
N LYS A 54 -7.57 13.76 -18.46
CA LYS A 54 -7.11 14.44 -19.68
C LYS A 54 -7.97 15.67 -19.98
N GLY A 55 -7.29 16.80 -20.20
CA GLY A 55 -7.95 18.08 -20.43
C GLY A 55 -8.38 18.82 -19.16
N GLY A 56 -8.40 18.17 -18.00
CA GLY A 56 -8.67 18.83 -16.72
C GLY A 56 -7.61 19.87 -16.41
N ARG A 57 -8.03 21.08 -15.98
CA ARG A 57 -7.11 22.18 -15.66
C ARG A 57 -7.39 22.70 -14.27
N VAL A 58 -6.39 22.64 -13.39
CA VAL A 58 -6.47 23.13 -12.01
C VAL A 58 -5.42 24.19 -11.77
N LEU A 59 -5.86 25.31 -11.22
CA LEU A 59 -5.00 26.39 -10.77
C LEU A 59 -5.18 26.56 -9.26
N CYS A 60 -4.13 26.30 -8.48
CA CYS A 60 -4.16 26.36 -7.03
C CYS A 60 -3.27 27.50 -6.51
N LEU A 61 -3.80 28.28 -5.58
CA LEU A 61 -3.09 29.33 -4.86
C LEU A 61 -2.91 28.90 -3.39
N GLY A 62 -1.69 28.69 -2.95
CA GLY A 62 -1.37 28.29 -1.58
C GLY A 62 -0.29 27.22 -1.54
N ASN A 63 0.01 26.72 -0.35
CA ASN A 63 0.92 25.59 -0.18
C ASN A 63 0.13 24.32 0.10
N LEU A 64 0.59 23.21 -0.45
CA LEU A 64 -0.03 21.89 -0.28
C LEU A 64 0.90 20.96 0.50
N GLY A 65 0.31 19.92 1.07
CA GLY A 65 1.00 18.86 1.78
C GLY A 65 1.63 17.82 0.84
N GLU A 66 1.80 16.61 1.36
CA GLU A 66 2.40 15.46 0.69
C GLU A 66 1.48 14.95 -0.44
N CYS A 67 2.07 14.36 -1.46
CA CYS A 67 1.38 13.71 -2.60
C CYS A 67 0.43 14.63 -3.40
N ALA A 68 0.62 15.95 -3.39
CA ALA A 68 -0.17 16.85 -4.24
C ALA A 68 0.05 16.54 -5.72
N GLY A 69 -1.02 16.53 -6.53
CA GLY A 69 -0.95 16.26 -7.96
C GLY A 69 -0.58 14.82 -8.33
N SER A 70 -0.62 13.88 -7.40
CA SER A 70 -0.26 12.48 -7.64
C SER A 70 -1.22 11.80 -8.64
N MET A 71 -0.71 10.78 -9.36
CA MET A 71 -1.51 9.96 -10.28
C MET A 71 -2.24 10.77 -11.38
N ASN A 72 -1.68 11.90 -11.81
CA ASN A 72 -2.25 12.70 -12.90
C ASN A 72 -2.24 11.90 -14.21
N ARG A 73 -3.36 11.92 -14.95
CA ARG A 73 -3.61 11.12 -16.16
C ARG A 73 -3.81 11.96 -17.43
N GLY A 74 -3.21 13.13 -17.50
CA GLY A 74 -3.27 14.02 -18.66
C GLY A 74 -3.85 15.40 -18.40
N GLY A 75 -4.10 15.74 -17.14
CA GLY A 75 -4.52 17.08 -16.74
C GLY A 75 -3.34 18.05 -16.59
N THR A 76 -3.68 19.34 -16.49
CA THR A 76 -2.73 20.42 -16.20
C THR A 76 -2.96 20.94 -14.80
N PHE A 77 -1.96 20.82 -13.94
CA PHE A 77 -1.98 21.34 -12.59
C PHE A 77 -0.96 22.46 -12.43
N THR A 78 -1.40 23.66 -12.08
CA THR A 78 -0.52 24.79 -11.76
C THR A 78 -0.67 25.16 -10.29
N LEU A 79 0.45 25.10 -9.56
CA LEU A 79 0.51 25.48 -8.14
C LEU A 79 1.29 26.78 -7.97
N ARG A 80 0.60 27.85 -7.59
CA ARG A 80 1.19 29.12 -7.17
C ARG A 80 1.52 29.11 -5.69
N GLY A 81 2.49 28.27 -5.34
CA GLY A 81 2.93 27.97 -3.99
C GLY A 81 3.95 26.86 -4.03
N GLY A 82 4.27 26.26 -2.88
CA GLY A 82 5.10 25.10 -2.73
C GLY A 82 4.31 23.88 -2.29
N ALA A 83 4.96 22.73 -2.28
CA ALA A 83 4.38 21.49 -1.76
C ALA A 83 5.39 20.77 -0.85
N SER A 84 4.87 19.89 0.01
CA SER A 84 5.71 18.98 0.80
C SER A 84 6.29 17.86 -0.08
N SER A 85 6.51 16.66 0.46
CA SER A 85 7.11 15.56 -0.29
C SER A 85 6.16 14.92 -1.32
N MET A 86 6.74 14.17 -2.27
CA MET A 86 6.02 13.33 -3.23
C MET A 86 5.05 14.07 -4.16
N LEU A 87 5.28 15.34 -4.45
CA LEU A 87 4.48 16.05 -5.46
C LEU A 87 4.56 15.29 -6.80
N GLY A 88 3.41 15.07 -7.43
CA GLY A 88 3.34 14.35 -8.71
C GLY A 88 3.77 12.88 -8.64
N ALA A 89 3.69 12.25 -7.47
CA ALA A 89 3.99 10.83 -7.35
C ALA A 89 3.09 9.99 -8.28
N TYR A 90 3.66 8.98 -8.92
CA TYR A 90 2.97 8.12 -9.90
C TYR A 90 2.29 8.90 -11.05
N HIS A 91 2.84 10.05 -11.43
CA HIS A 91 2.36 10.84 -12.57
C HIS A 91 2.46 10.03 -13.87
N VAL A 92 1.38 9.95 -14.63
CA VAL A 92 1.29 9.11 -15.84
C VAL A 92 1.37 9.95 -17.10
N ASP A 93 0.66 11.08 -17.14
CA ASP A 93 0.61 12.00 -18.28
C ASP A 93 0.10 13.38 -17.84
N GLY A 94 0.29 14.39 -18.71
CA GLY A 94 -0.11 15.76 -18.45
C GLY A 94 1.02 16.62 -17.89
N LYS A 95 0.66 17.77 -17.30
CA LYS A 95 1.65 18.77 -16.86
C LYS A 95 1.39 19.23 -15.44
N ILE A 96 2.47 19.31 -14.65
CA ILE A 96 2.48 19.93 -13.32
C ILE A 96 3.49 21.10 -13.33
N LEU A 97 3.04 22.30 -13.00
CA LEU A 97 3.87 23.48 -12.86
C LEU A 97 3.79 24.01 -11.42
N VAL A 98 4.92 24.17 -10.76
CA VAL A 98 5.03 24.70 -9.40
C VAL A 98 5.94 25.93 -9.39
N GLU A 99 5.45 27.03 -8.81
CA GLU A 99 6.18 28.29 -8.80
C GLU A 99 7.23 28.42 -7.67
N ARG A 100 7.15 27.58 -6.62
CA ARG A 100 8.03 27.64 -5.45
C ARG A 100 8.72 26.32 -5.18
N ASP A 101 9.40 26.25 -4.04
CA ASP A 101 10.12 25.06 -3.61
C ASP A 101 9.19 23.90 -3.29
N VAL A 102 9.69 22.69 -3.51
CA VAL A 102 9.00 21.44 -3.22
C VAL A 102 9.91 20.55 -2.36
N GLY A 103 9.33 19.80 -1.46
CA GLY A 103 10.03 18.85 -0.59
C GLY A 103 10.62 17.66 -1.36
N PRO A 104 11.04 16.62 -0.64
CA PRO A 104 11.68 15.44 -1.23
C PRO A 104 10.75 14.63 -2.16
N LYS A 105 11.35 13.74 -2.97
CA LYS A 105 10.67 12.72 -3.79
C LYS A 105 9.66 13.27 -4.80
N VAL A 106 9.95 14.44 -5.39
CA VAL A 106 9.15 14.97 -6.51
C VAL A 106 9.14 13.95 -7.64
N GLY A 107 7.97 13.67 -8.22
CA GLY A 107 7.83 12.70 -9.32
C GLY A 107 8.20 11.26 -8.93
N PHE A 108 8.02 10.88 -7.67
CA PHE A 108 8.28 9.51 -7.20
C PHE A 108 7.55 8.49 -8.06
N ARG A 109 8.30 7.53 -8.64
CA ARG A 109 7.78 6.49 -9.57
C ARG A 109 6.95 7.06 -10.73
N MET A 110 7.28 8.27 -11.21
CA MET A 110 6.64 8.89 -12.38
C MET A 110 6.84 8.02 -13.63
N ARG A 111 5.81 7.93 -14.47
CA ARG A 111 5.81 7.08 -15.68
C ARG A 111 5.79 7.86 -16.98
N GLY A 112 5.31 9.09 -16.96
CA GLY A 112 5.20 9.95 -18.15
C GLY A 112 4.78 11.35 -17.79
N GLY A 113 4.54 12.20 -18.79
CA GLY A 113 4.17 13.60 -18.60
C GLY A 113 5.33 14.50 -18.21
N GLU A 114 5.03 15.67 -17.69
CA GLU A 114 6.00 16.73 -17.40
C GLU A 114 5.75 17.36 -16.03
N ILE A 115 6.80 17.49 -15.22
CA ILE A 115 6.79 18.23 -13.95
C ILE A 115 7.82 19.34 -14.03
N THR A 116 7.40 20.58 -13.88
CA THR A 116 8.27 21.77 -13.87
C THR A 116 8.21 22.46 -12.51
N ILE A 117 9.37 22.63 -11.86
CA ILE A 117 9.52 23.32 -10.60
C ILE A 117 10.39 24.58 -10.81
N GLN A 118 9.82 25.77 -10.54
CA GLN A 118 10.57 27.02 -10.66
C GLN A 118 11.45 27.31 -9.42
N GLY A 119 11.18 26.65 -8.31
CA GLY A 119 12.02 26.67 -7.10
C GLY A 119 13.03 25.54 -7.06
N SER A 120 13.48 25.22 -5.87
CA SER A 120 14.35 24.09 -5.55
C SER A 120 13.53 22.88 -5.07
N VAL A 121 14.15 21.70 -5.11
CA VAL A 121 13.54 20.46 -4.64
C VAL A 121 14.39 19.79 -3.55
N GLY A 122 13.74 19.01 -2.70
CA GLY A 122 14.41 18.21 -1.67
C GLY A 122 15.12 16.98 -2.24
N ASP A 123 15.48 16.06 -1.35
CA ASP A 123 16.19 14.82 -1.68
C ASP A 123 15.33 13.87 -2.53
N GLU A 124 15.99 12.98 -3.26
CA GLU A 124 15.35 11.87 -4.00
C GLU A 124 14.32 12.32 -5.06
N ALA A 125 14.44 13.54 -5.61
CA ALA A 125 13.58 13.94 -6.73
C ALA A 125 13.77 12.98 -7.91
N GLY A 126 12.67 12.53 -8.54
CA GLY A 126 12.68 11.53 -9.62
C GLY A 126 13.02 10.11 -9.15
N ALA A 127 12.95 9.81 -7.84
CA ALA A 127 13.25 8.46 -7.36
C ALA A 127 12.31 7.42 -7.96
N GLY A 128 12.89 6.34 -8.53
CA GLY A 128 12.16 5.27 -9.18
C GLY A 128 11.43 5.69 -10.47
N MET A 129 11.77 6.81 -11.07
CA MET A 129 11.15 7.32 -12.32
C MET A 129 11.29 6.32 -13.46
N MET A 130 10.21 6.09 -14.19
CA MET A 130 10.12 5.14 -15.30
C MET A 130 9.83 5.80 -16.66
N GLY A 131 9.66 7.13 -16.69
CA GLY A 131 9.40 7.90 -17.91
C GLY A 131 9.00 9.34 -17.62
N GLY A 132 8.87 10.16 -18.67
CA GLY A 132 8.51 11.57 -18.59
C GLY A 132 9.71 12.50 -18.36
N ALA A 133 9.42 13.75 -18.04
CA ALA A 133 10.43 14.79 -17.83
C ALA A 133 10.19 15.57 -16.52
N ILE A 134 11.25 15.80 -15.75
CA ILE A 134 11.25 16.70 -14.59
C ILE A 134 12.23 17.85 -14.84
N VAL A 135 11.76 19.09 -14.78
CA VAL A 135 12.59 20.29 -14.92
C VAL A 135 12.62 21.04 -13.60
N ILE A 136 13.81 21.28 -13.08
CA ILE A 136 14.06 21.97 -11.82
C ILE A 136 14.92 23.21 -12.13
N ARG A 137 14.35 24.40 -11.96
CA ARG A 137 15.08 25.65 -12.19
C ARG A 137 16.07 25.96 -11.08
N GLY A 138 15.71 25.63 -9.83
CA GLY A 138 16.57 25.79 -8.66
C GLY A 138 17.55 24.66 -8.47
N HIS A 139 17.80 24.33 -7.22
CA HIS A 139 18.72 23.27 -6.80
C HIS A 139 17.96 21.98 -6.46
N SER A 140 18.65 20.85 -6.48
CA SER A 140 18.15 19.57 -5.99
C SER A 140 18.92 19.10 -4.78
N GLY A 141 18.24 18.41 -3.85
CA GLY A 141 18.87 17.68 -2.76
C GLY A 141 19.66 16.47 -3.23
N SER A 142 20.00 15.60 -2.27
CA SER A 142 20.81 14.39 -2.50
C SER A 142 20.00 13.30 -3.21
N LYS A 143 20.70 12.33 -3.83
CA LYS A 143 20.11 11.16 -4.48
C LYS A 143 19.09 11.47 -5.57
N LEU A 144 19.29 12.56 -6.29
CA LEU A 144 18.49 12.92 -7.45
C LEU A 144 18.40 11.75 -8.44
N GLY A 145 17.21 11.36 -8.88
CA GLY A 145 17.01 10.24 -9.82
C GLY A 145 17.35 8.85 -9.27
N ALA A 146 17.37 8.67 -7.93
CA ALA A 146 17.68 7.39 -7.30
C ALA A 146 16.81 6.27 -7.86
N GLY A 147 17.45 5.19 -8.36
CA GLY A 147 16.74 4.02 -8.88
C GLY A 147 15.91 4.25 -10.14
N MET A 148 16.04 5.38 -10.84
CA MET A 148 15.30 5.64 -12.09
C MET A 148 15.68 4.62 -13.18
N SER A 149 14.72 4.26 -14.01
CA SER A 149 14.92 3.32 -15.12
C SER A 149 14.70 3.92 -16.50
N ASN A 150 14.02 5.05 -16.59
CA ASN A 150 13.78 5.79 -17.84
C ASN A 150 13.34 7.24 -17.55
N GLY A 151 13.28 8.08 -18.59
CA GLY A 151 12.89 9.49 -18.50
C GLY A 151 14.09 10.43 -18.34
N SER A 152 13.81 11.71 -18.18
CA SER A 152 14.83 12.76 -18.15
C SER A 152 14.59 13.72 -16.98
N ILE A 153 15.66 14.07 -16.27
CA ILE A 153 15.64 15.10 -15.22
C ILE A 153 16.61 16.22 -15.62
N VAL A 154 16.14 17.44 -15.64
CA VAL A 154 16.96 18.64 -15.93
C VAL A 154 17.02 19.52 -14.70
N VAL A 155 18.24 19.85 -14.23
CA VAL A 155 18.47 20.73 -13.09
C VAL A 155 19.33 21.91 -13.54
N MET A 156 18.80 23.12 -13.45
CA MET A 156 19.56 24.35 -13.81
C MET A 156 20.52 24.78 -12.70
N GLY A 157 20.20 24.47 -11.45
CA GLY A 157 21.03 24.71 -10.29
C GLY A 157 21.99 23.56 -9.96
N SER A 158 22.52 23.58 -8.76
CA SER A 158 23.42 22.52 -8.25
C SER A 158 22.62 21.34 -7.68
N VAL A 159 23.24 20.17 -7.66
CA VAL A 159 22.68 18.95 -7.10
C VAL A 159 23.41 18.51 -5.83
N GLY A 160 22.71 17.79 -4.95
CA GLY A 160 23.28 17.22 -3.72
C GLY A 160 24.08 15.93 -3.97
N SER A 161 24.48 15.24 -2.90
CA SER A 161 25.33 14.03 -2.97
C SER A 161 24.65 12.85 -3.67
N GLU A 162 25.47 11.97 -4.25
CA GLU A 162 25.08 10.69 -4.85
C GLU A 162 23.95 10.77 -5.91
N PRO A 163 23.98 11.76 -6.84
CA PRO A 163 22.98 11.81 -7.89
C PRO A 163 23.02 10.55 -8.76
N GLY A 164 21.86 10.05 -9.14
CA GLY A 164 21.67 8.86 -9.97
C GLY A 164 21.89 7.52 -9.26
N VAL A 165 22.13 7.48 -7.93
CA VAL A 165 22.41 6.24 -7.23
C VAL A 165 21.39 5.15 -7.56
N GLY A 166 21.89 3.97 -8.00
CA GLY A 166 21.04 2.84 -8.36
C GLY A 166 20.20 3.01 -9.63
N MET A 167 20.43 4.06 -10.44
CA MET A 167 19.73 4.23 -11.72
C MET A 167 20.07 3.09 -12.68
N ARG A 168 19.09 2.67 -13.47
CA ARG A 168 19.21 1.60 -14.46
C ARG A 168 19.02 2.08 -15.90
N GLY A 169 18.62 3.33 -16.07
CA GLY A 169 18.38 4.00 -17.35
C GLY A 169 17.86 5.39 -17.13
N GLY A 170 17.52 6.09 -18.22
CA GLY A 170 17.21 7.51 -18.20
C GLY A 170 18.44 8.38 -18.16
N ARG A 171 18.25 9.71 -18.14
CA ARG A 171 19.35 10.71 -18.14
C ARG A 171 19.06 11.84 -17.18
N ILE A 172 20.10 12.35 -16.52
CA ILE A 172 20.02 13.51 -15.64
C ILE A 172 20.96 14.57 -16.19
N PHE A 173 20.45 15.76 -16.47
CA PHE A 173 21.17 16.90 -17.00
C PHE A 173 21.35 17.95 -15.91
N VAL A 174 22.56 18.38 -15.67
CA VAL A 174 22.90 19.33 -14.61
C VAL A 174 23.69 20.50 -15.17
N SER A 175 23.12 21.71 -15.15
CA SER A 175 23.81 22.94 -15.57
C SER A 175 24.66 23.55 -14.47
N GLY A 176 24.37 23.27 -13.20
CA GLY A 176 25.12 23.77 -12.04
C GLY A 176 26.21 22.81 -11.57
N SER A 177 26.65 22.97 -10.33
CA SER A 177 27.67 22.06 -9.77
C SER A 177 27.07 20.69 -9.47
N CYS A 178 27.82 19.65 -9.86
CA CYS A 178 27.49 18.27 -9.66
C CYS A 178 28.60 17.57 -8.89
N PRO A 179 28.32 16.99 -7.70
CA PRO A 179 29.30 16.18 -6.99
C PRO A 179 29.49 14.83 -7.71
N PRO A 180 30.46 14.00 -7.30
CA PRO A 180 30.59 12.65 -7.82
C PRO A 180 29.25 11.91 -7.77
N PRO A 181 28.85 11.23 -8.87
CA PRO A 181 27.58 10.52 -8.93
C PRO A 181 27.57 9.30 -8.01
N GLY A 182 26.38 8.74 -7.78
CA GLY A 182 26.22 7.49 -7.05
C GLY A 182 26.88 6.29 -7.74
N GLU A 183 26.98 5.19 -7.02
CA GLU A 183 27.58 3.96 -7.56
C GLU A 183 26.82 3.50 -8.82
N GLY A 184 27.57 3.10 -9.85
CA GLY A 184 27.01 2.60 -11.10
C GLY A 184 26.51 3.67 -12.06
N VAL A 185 26.95 4.92 -11.91
CA VAL A 185 26.58 6.03 -12.77
C VAL A 185 27.80 6.62 -13.44
N ASN A 186 27.71 6.84 -14.75
CA ASN A 186 28.70 7.57 -15.54
C ASN A 186 28.30 9.04 -15.61
N MET A 187 29.32 9.92 -15.60
CA MET A 187 29.14 11.35 -15.78
C MET A 187 29.99 11.81 -16.98
N ARG A 188 29.39 12.53 -17.91
CA ARG A 188 30.05 13.09 -19.10
C ARG A 188 29.54 14.51 -19.39
N SER A 189 30.20 15.20 -20.29
CA SER A 189 29.69 16.48 -20.85
C SER A 189 28.50 16.22 -21.75
N ILE A 190 27.62 17.20 -21.89
CA ILE A 190 26.47 17.18 -22.78
C ILE A 190 26.92 17.22 -24.26
N GLU A 191 26.12 16.64 -25.15
CA GLU A 191 26.30 16.69 -26.59
C GLU A 191 25.33 17.72 -27.23
N ASP A 192 25.70 18.29 -28.42
CA ASP A 192 24.93 19.38 -29.06
C ASP A 192 23.48 18.97 -29.41
N ASP A 193 23.26 17.74 -29.77
CA ASP A 193 21.92 17.21 -30.07
C ASP A 193 21.06 17.08 -28.80
N GLU A 194 21.68 16.78 -27.66
CA GLU A 194 20.99 16.70 -26.36
C GLU A 194 20.55 18.09 -25.87
N ILE A 195 21.30 19.16 -26.18
CA ILE A 195 20.89 20.53 -25.84
C ILE A 195 19.55 20.87 -26.52
N SER A 196 19.42 20.46 -27.78
CA SER A 196 18.22 20.75 -28.57
C SER A 196 17.00 19.91 -28.14
N GLU A 197 17.20 18.76 -27.53
CA GLU A 197 16.12 17.84 -27.10
C GLU A 197 15.11 18.51 -26.13
N PHE A 198 15.58 19.42 -25.28
CA PHE A 198 14.75 20.08 -24.27
C PHE A 198 14.28 21.48 -24.64
N THR A 199 14.56 21.96 -25.84
CA THR A 199 14.22 23.33 -26.28
C THR A 199 12.72 23.61 -26.11
N ASP A 200 11.85 22.69 -26.52
CA ASP A 200 10.39 22.84 -26.43
C ASP A 200 9.88 22.99 -24.99
N ILE A 201 10.60 22.42 -24.01
CA ILE A 201 10.23 22.47 -22.59
C ILE A 201 10.87 23.67 -21.90
N LEU A 202 12.12 24.01 -22.25
CA LEU A 202 12.92 25.03 -21.57
C LEU A 202 12.67 26.44 -22.11
N ASP A 203 12.49 26.62 -23.42
CA ASP A 203 12.28 27.95 -24.04
C ASP A 203 11.05 28.69 -23.47
N PRO A 204 9.88 28.06 -23.26
CA PRO A 204 8.74 28.71 -22.65
C PRO A 204 9.01 29.20 -21.21
N LEU A 205 10.02 28.63 -20.55
CA LEU A 205 10.46 29.01 -19.20
C LEU A 205 11.58 30.06 -19.22
N GLY A 206 12.08 30.41 -20.41
CA GLY A 206 13.26 31.28 -20.57
C GLY A 206 14.56 30.62 -20.08
N LEU A 207 14.67 29.30 -20.21
CA LEU A 207 15.82 28.50 -19.79
C LEU A 207 16.47 27.85 -21.01
N SER A 208 17.77 27.56 -20.90
CA SER A 208 18.54 26.78 -21.88
C SER A 208 19.63 26.00 -21.18
N LEU A 209 19.94 24.81 -21.67
CA LEU A 209 21.13 24.07 -21.25
C LEU A 209 22.35 24.69 -21.90
N ASN A 210 23.45 24.83 -21.14
CA ASN A 210 24.72 25.33 -21.63
C ASN A 210 25.63 24.17 -22.07
N GLU A 211 26.61 24.47 -22.90
CA GLU A 211 27.63 23.53 -23.38
C GLU A 211 28.46 22.89 -22.24
N ASP A 212 28.54 23.54 -21.07
CA ASP A 212 29.22 23.01 -19.88
C ASP A 212 28.36 22.09 -19.02
N ALA A 213 27.09 21.81 -19.40
CA ALA A 213 26.21 20.95 -18.63
C ALA A 213 26.73 19.50 -18.59
N LEU A 214 26.44 18.83 -17.48
CA LEU A 214 26.84 17.45 -17.24
C LEU A 214 25.66 16.53 -17.44
N VAL A 215 25.92 15.36 -18.01
CA VAL A 215 24.94 14.28 -18.19
C VAL A 215 25.35 13.09 -17.33
N LEU A 216 24.39 12.60 -16.54
CA LEU A 216 24.54 11.37 -15.76
C LEU A 216 23.67 10.28 -16.40
N GLU A 217 24.26 9.13 -16.59
CA GLU A 217 23.60 7.96 -17.18
C GLU A 217 24.05 6.67 -16.50
N ALA A 218 23.21 5.62 -16.55
CA ALA A 218 23.54 4.34 -15.93
C ALA A 218 24.76 3.70 -16.61
N ALA A 219 25.68 3.17 -15.82
CA ALA A 219 26.80 2.39 -16.34
C ALA A 219 26.31 1.09 -16.94
N ARG A 220 26.85 0.72 -18.13
CA ARG A 220 26.36 -0.44 -18.91
C ARG A 220 26.60 -1.81 -18.27
N ASN A 221 27.47 -1.91 -17.25
CA ASN A 221 27.91 -3.18 -16.66
C ASN A 221 27.81 -3.15 -15.13
N LEU A 222 26.62 -2.94 -14.58
CA LEU A 222 26.41 -3.11 -13.15
C LEU A 222 26.34 -4.62 -12.83
N PRO A 223 27.13 -5.12 -11.84
CA PRO A 223 26.92 -6.44 -11.33
C PRO A 223 25.50 -6.54 -10.76
N ALA A 224 24.81 -7.65 -11.04
CA ALA A 224 23.53 -7.91 -10.41
C ALA A 224 23.72 -7.89 -8.87
N PRO A 225 22.82 -7.27 -8.11
CA PRO A 225 22.90 -7.31 -6.66
C PRO A 225 22.99 -8.75 -6.20
N ALA A 226 23.91 -9.03 -5.29
CA ALA A 226 24.05 -10.35 -4.70
C ALA A 226 22.73 -10.70 -4.00
N LYS A 227 22.02 -11.71 -4.51
CA LYS A 227 20.89 -12.28 -3.79
C LYS A 227 21.43 -13.01 -2.59
N ILE A 228 21.12 -12.54 -1.39
CA ILE A 228 21.31 -13.34 -0.18
C ILE A 228 20.39 -14.54 -0.37
N ALA A 229 20.97 -15.74 -0.40
CA ALA A 229 20.18 -16.95 -0.46
C ALA A 229 19.39 -17.06 0.85
N GLU A 230 18.11 -16.79 0.78
CA GLU A 230 17.20 -16.94 1.91
C GLU A 230 16.94 -18.44 2.11
N THR A 231 17.61 -19.03 3.07
CA THR A 231 17.32 -20.38 3.56
C THR A 231 16.46 -20.25 4.81
N TYR A 232 15.19 -19.91 4.63
CA TYR A 232 14.24 -19.89 5.72
C TYR A 232 13.32 -21.10 5.63
N VAL A 233 13.30 -21.88 6.70
CA VAL A 233 12.31 -22.95 6.87
C VAL A 233 11.20 -22.35 7.73
N THR A 234 10.10 -21.97 7.11
CA THR A 234 8.86 -21.64 7.83
C THR A 234 8.23 -22.96 8.27
N GLU A 235 8.42 -23.34 9.53
CA GLU A 235 7.57 -24.36 10.14
C GLU A 235 6.16 -23.78 10.32
N GLY A 236 5.14 -24.43 9.75
CA GLY A 236 3.74 -24.09 9.94
C GLY A 236 3.29 -24.21 11.41
N PHE A 237 2.00 -24.41 11.62
CA PHE A 237 1.43 -24.62 12.98
C PHE A 237 1.46 -26.08 13.44
N ASP A 238 2.24 -26.94 12.83
CA ASP A 238 2.26 -28.38 13.12
C ASP A 238 2.58 -28.70 14.58
N ARG A 239 3.38 -27.84 15.23
CA ARG A 239 3.77 -27.98 16.63
C ARG A 239 2.80 -27.37 17.65
N ILE A 240 1.58 -27.03 17.19
CA ILE A 240 0.50 -26.57 18.05
C ILE A 240 -0.58 -27.65 18.09
N ALA A 241 -1.02 -28.03 19.27
CA ALA A 241 -2.11 -28.97 19.49
C ALA A 241 -3.34 -28.26 20.06
N PHE A 242 -4.50 -28.85 19.85
CA PHE A 242 -5.73 -28.40 20.49
C PHE A 242 -5.90 -29.02 21.88
N SER A 243 -6.58 -28.26 22.76
CA SER A 243 -7.04 -28.70 24.08
C SER A 243 -8.51 -28.34 24.21
N PRO A 244 -9.41 -29.30 24.29
CA PRO A 244 -10.85 -29.03 24.45
C PRO A 244 -11.11 -28.25 25.74
N ASN A 245 -12.19 -27.47 25.74
CA ASN A 245 -12.66 -26.76 26.94
C ASN A 245 -13.51 -27.66 27.82
N ASP A 246 -14.43 -28.41 27.18
CA ASP A 246 -15.46 -29.24 27.78
C ASP A 246 -15.55 -30.55 26.99
N ASP A 247 -16.54 -31.40 27.36
CA ASP A 247 -16.80 -32.62 26.63
C ASP A 247 -17.11 -32.34 25.15
N PRO A 248 -16.63 -33.18 24.22
CA PRO A 248 -16.94 -33.05 22.80
C PRO A 248 -18.42 -32.97 22.54
N LEU A 249 -18.81 -32.13 21.57
CA LEU A 249 -20.20 -32.07 21.11
C LEU A 249 -20.54 -33.33 20.29
N SER A 250 -21.80 -33.75 20.32
CA SER A 250 -22.27 -34.86 19.47
C SER A 250 -22.05 -34.53 17.99
N ALA A 251 -21.85 -35.56 17.16
CA ALA A 251 -21.63 -35.39 15.71
C ALA A 251 -22.81 -34.65 15.01
N HIS A 252 -23.98 -34.66 15.62
CA HIS A 252 -25.20 -34.01 15.10
C HIS A 252 -25.55 -32.71 15.84
N ALA A 253 -24.74 -32.27 16.80
CA ALA A 253 -24.96 -31.00 17.47
C ALA A 253 -24.96 -29.85 16.46
N PRO A 254 -25.93 -28.94 16.50
CA PRO A 254 -25.91 -27.75 15.68
C PRO A 254 -24.68 -26.90 16.04
N LEU A 255 -24.11 -26.28 15.05
CA LEU A 255 -23.08 -25.25 15.23
C LEU A 255 -23.72 -23.91 14.88
N ASP A 256 -23.80 -23.03 15.87
CA ASP A 256 -24.56 -21.79 15.72
C ASP A 256 -23.83 -20.80 14.80
N HIS A 257 -22.49 -20.69 14.91
CA HIS A 257 -21.72 -19.69 14.19
C HIS A 257 -20.36 -20.25 13.74
N TYR A 258 -20.30 -20.86 12.56
CA TYR A 258 -19.02 -21.13 11.91
C TYR A 258 -18.74 -20.18 10.73
N THR A 259 -19.70 -19.32 10.42
CA THR A 259 -19.66 -18.30 9.39
C THR A 259 -19.37 -16.95 10.03
N LEU A 260 -18.41 -16.21 9.51
CA LEU A 260 -18.08 -14.87 9.97
C LEU A 260 -18.77 -13.84 9.08
N ILE A 261 -19.35 -12.83 9.70
CA ILE A 261 -19.90 -11.66 9.02
C ILE A 261 -19.08 -10.46 9.47
N LEU A 262 -18.42 -9.80 8.54
CA LEU A 262 -17.75 -8.54 8.77
C LEU A 262 -18.75 -7.42 8.52
N PRO A 263 -19.32 -6.79 9.57
CA PRO A 263 -20.26 -5.69 9.38
C PRO A 263 -19.56 -4.50 8.75
N THR A 264 -20.27 -3.78 7.89
CA THR A 264 -19.82 -2.48 7.37
C THR A 264 -20.56 -1.37 8.10
N ASP A 265 -19.96 -0.19 8.24
CA ASP A 265 -20.63 1.01 8.79
C ASP A 265 -21.76 1.53 7.88
N SER A 266 -21.91 0.95 6.70
CA SER A 266 -22.97 1.27 5.74
C SER A 266 -24.08 0.21 5.79
N ASP A 267 -25.30 0.57 5.36
CA ASP A 267 -26.41 -0.37 5.13
C ASP A 267 -26.11 -1.43 4.02
N ALA A 268 -24.89 -1.45 3.50
CA ALA A 268 -24.41 -2.46 2.57
C ALA A 268 -24.19 -3.80 3.30
N ALA A 269 -24.49 -4.89 2.62
CA ALA A 269 -24.24 -6.23 3.14
C ALA A 269 -22.74 -6.39 3.45
N GLY A 270 -22.41 -6.76 4.69
CA GLY A 270 -21.03 -7.02 5.10
C GLY A 270 -20.39 -8.16 4.30
N LEU A 271 -19.09 -8.32 4.46
CA LEU A 271 -18.36 -9.45 3.86
C LEU A 271 -18.72 -10.74 4.62
N LEU A 272 -19.33 -11.69 3.94
CA LEU A 272 -19.70 -12.99 4.48
C LEU A 272 -18.58 -13.99 4.21
N LEU A 273 -17.99 -14.54 5.27
CA LEU A 273 -16.99 -15.61 5.19
C LEU A 273 -17.61 -16.94 5.67
N PRO A 274 -18.12 -17.78 4.78
CA PRO A 274 -18.62 -19.12 5.15
C PRO A 274 -17.56 -19.99 5.84
N ILE A 275 -16.29 -19.80 5.46
CA ILE A 275 -15.12 -20.37 6.14
C ILE A 275 -14.16 -19.20 6.44
N PRO A 276 -13.40 -19.22 7.56
CA PRO A 276 -12.43 -18.17 7.88
C PRO A 276 -11.16 -18.28 7.02
N TRP A 277 -11.34 -18.43 5.72
CA TRP A 277 -10.30 -18.53 4.71
C TRP A 277 -10.62 -17.64 3.52
N LEU A 278 -9.89 -16.55 3.36
CA LEU A 278 -9.95 -15.70 2.18
C LEU A 278 -8.92 -16.23 1.18
N VAL A 279 -9.38 -16.86 0.13
CA VAL A 279 -8.48 -17.48 -0.86
C VAL A 279 -7.81 -16.41 -1.70
N GLU A 280 -6.46 -16.35 -1.69
CA GLU A 280 -5.72 -15.51 -2.61
C GLU A 280 -5.54 -16.24 -3.95
N CYS A 281 -5.96 -15.61 -5.05
CA CYS A 281 -5.84 -16.15 -6.39
C CYS A 281 -5.80 -15.02 -7.44
N GLU A 282 -5.46 -15.36 -8.68
CA GLU A 282 -5.49 -14.39 -9.78
C GLU A 282 -6.94 -13.95 -10.06
N SER A 283 -7.86 -14.89 -10.17
CA SER A 283 -9.29 -14.66 -10.38
C SER A 283 -10.09 -15.82 -9.80
N ALA A 284 -11.24 -15.52 -9.21
CA ALA A 284 -12.21 -16.50 -8.75
C ALA A 284 -13.40 -16.68 -9.73
N GLU A 285 -13.30 -16.13 -10.93
CA GLU A 285 -14.29 -16.28 -11.98
C GLU A 285 -14.42 -17.75 -12.40
N GLY A 286 -15.66 -18.23 -12.44
CA GLY A 286 -15.93 -19.62 -12.84
C GLY A 286 -15.84 -20.66 -11.70
N TRP A 287 -15.60 -20.26 -10.46
CA TRP A 287 -15.73 -21.19 -9.32
C TRP A 287 -17.15 -21.76 -9.26
N LYS A 288 -17.25 -23.07 -9.01
CA LYS A 288 -18.52 -23.82 -8.98
C LYS A 288 -18.70 -24.48 -7.62
N GLY A 289 -19.95 -24.73 -7.25
CA GLY A 289 -20.31 -25.34 -5.98
C GLY A 289 -20.81 -24.31 -4.95
N ALA A 290 -21.79 -24.70 -4.14
CA ALA A 290 -22.52 -23.78 -3.28
C ALA A 290 -21.63 -23.00 -2.29
N LEU A 291 -20.58 -23.65 -1.78
CA LEU A 291 -19.65 -23.00 -0.85
C LEU A 291 -18.67 -22.09 -1.60
N SER A 292 -18.05 -22.57 -2.67
CA SER A 292 -17.06 -21.78 -3.43
C SER A 292 -17.70 -20.61 -4.18
N GLU A 293 -18.94 -20.74 -4.64
CA GLU A 293 -19.69 -19.62 -5.22
C GLU A 293 -20.01 -18.52 -4.19
N SER A 294 -20.24 -18.87 -2.92
CA SER A 294 -20.55 -17.92 -1.85
C SER A 294 -19.32 -17.41 -1.11
N GLN A 295 -18.19 -18.14 -1.16
CA GLN A 295 -16.94 -17.76 -0.49
C GLN A 295 -16.29 -16.60 -1.23
N PRO A 296 -16.00 -15.46 -0.55
CA PRO A 296 -15.20 -14.40 -1.13
C PRO A 296 -13.75 -14.84 -1.31
N ALA A 297 -13.09 -14.23 -2.28
CA ALA A 297 -11.67 -14.40 -2.54
C ALA A 297 -10.95 -13.04 -2.52
N LEU A 298 -9.66 -13.06 -2.29
CA LEU A 298 -8.75 -11.95 -2.53
C LEU A 298 -8.14 -12.15 -3.92
N VAL A 299 -8.54 -11.33 -4.87
CA VAL A 299 -8.16 -11.50 -6.27
C VAL A 299 -7.28 -10.36 -6.77
N CYS A 300 -6.38 -10.67 -7.70
CA CYS A 300 -5.54 -9.66 -8.36
C CYS A 300 -6.22 -9.06 -9.59
N SER A 301 -7.19 -9.76 -10.19
CA SER A 301 -7.94 -9.31 -11.37
C SER A 301 -9.38 -9.81 -11.37
N ASN A 302 -10.26 -9.16 -12.12
CA ASN A 302 -11.66 -9.57 -12.35
C ASN A 302 -12.42 -9.99 -11.09
N PRO A 303 -12.61 -9.11 -10.09
CA PRO A 303 -13.30 -9.45 -8.86
C PRO A 303 -14.79 -9.73 -9.11
N ARG A 304 -15.34 -10.75 -8.43
CA ARG A 304 -16.77 -10.93 -8.30
C ARG A 304 -17.32 -9.93 -7.27
N LYS A 305 -18.63 -9.77 -7.22
CA LYS A 305 -19.28 -8.80 -6.32
C LYS A 305 -18.91 -8.99 -4.83
N GLN A 306 -18.72 -10.24 -4.38
CA GLN A 306 -18.34 -10.57 -3.00
C GLN A 306 -16.83 -10.55 -2.75
N ASP A 307 -15.99 -10.48 -3.80
CA ASP A 307 -14.53 -10.56 -3.67
C ASP A 307 -13.92 -9.24 -3.18
N LEU A 308 -12.69 -9.34 -2.69
CA LEU A 308 -11.80 -8.22 -2.42
C LEU A 308 -10.74 -8.14 -3.53
N LEU A 309 -10.44 -6.93 -3.99
CA LEU A 309 -9.39 -6.70 -4.98
C LEU A 309 -8.07 -6.37 -4.29
N LEU A 310 -7.02 -7.14 -4.57
CA LEU A 310 -5.66 -6.85 -4.10
C LEU A 310 -4.96 -5.87 -5.04
N VAL A 311 -4.62 -4.71 -4.51
CA VAL A 311 -3.90 -3.65 -5.22
C VAL A 311 -2.42 -3.71 -4.84
N LYS A 312 -1.63 -4.46 -5.61
CA LYS A 312 -0.16 -4.62 -5.39
C LYS A 312 0.63 -3.40 -5.86
N GLU A 313 0.23 -2.76 -6.95
CA GLU A 313 0.90 -1.57 -7.49
C GLU A 313 -0.05 -0.38 -7.51
N ILE A 314 0.08 0.47 -6.53
CA ILE A 314 -0.79 1.63 -6.32
C ILE A 314 -0.85 2.58 -7.54
N GLY A 315 0.20 2.66 -8.33
CA GLY A 315 0.26 3.57 -9.48
C GLY A 315 -0.25 3.01 -10.81
N LEU A 316 -0.54 1.69 -10.91
CA LEU A 316 -1.02 1.05 -12.16
C LEU A 316 -2.53 0.98 -12.28
N SER A 317 -3.27 1.24 -11.20
CA SER A 317 -4.66 0.90 -11.16
C SER A 317 -5.54 1.80 -12.02
N ASP A 318 -5.72 1.42 -13.31
CA ASP A 318 -7.00 1.63 -13.98
C ASP A 318 -8.15 0.95 -13.20
N SER A 319 -7.80 -0.01 -12.35
CA SER A 319 -8.67 -0.75 -11.45
C SER A 319 -9.37 0.10 -10.39
N VAL A 320 -8.86 1.26 -9.99
CA VAL A 320 -9.62 2.14 -9.08
C VAL A 320 -10.87 2.70 -9.76
N SER A 321 -10.91 2.81 -11.09
CA SER A 321 -12.10 3.22 -11.84
C SER A 321 -13.05 2.05 -12.17
N SER A 322 -12.59 0.80 -12.10
CA SER A 322 -13.41 -0.42 -12.29
C SER A 322 -14.02 -0.97 -10.99
N LEU A 323 -13.90 -0.23 -9.89
CA LEU A 323 -14.31 -0.60 -8.54
C LEU A 323 -15.80 -0.71 -8.28
N GLY A 324 -16.64 -0.52 -9.28
CA GLY A 324 -18.10 -0.55 -9.12
C GLY A 324 -18.69 -1.87 -8.64
N ASP A 325 -17.95 -2.98 -8.73
CA ASP A 325 -18.54 -4.32 -8.69
C ASP A 325 -17.98 -5.29 -7.62
N CYS A 326 -17.06 -4.88 -6.74
CA CYS A 326 -16.55 -5.76 -5.67
C CYS A 326 -16.86 -5.24 -4.26
N SER A 327 -16.73 -6.13 -3.24
CA SER A 327 -16.99 -5.77 -1.84
C SER A 327 -15.98 -4.79 -1.25
N GLY A 328 -14.77 -4.73 -1.78
CA GLY A 328 -13.75 -3.83 -1.26
C GLY A 328 -12.36 -4.10 -1.82
N MET A 329 -11.37 -3.47 -1.18
CA MET A 329 -9.97 -3.51 -1.61
C MET A 329 -9.01 -3.78 -0.47
N VAL A 330 -7.90 -4.40 -0.84
CA VAL A 330 -6.72 -4.56 0.00
C VAL A 330 -5.56 -3.82 -0.65
N PHE A 331 -5.03 -2.80 0.00
CA PHE A 331 -3.85 -2.06 -0.47
C PHE A 331 -2.58 -2.64 0.12
N ASP A 332 -1.70 -3.09 -0.75
CA ASP A 332 -0.40 -3.61 -0.34
C ASP A 332 0.59 -2.47 -0.11
N ILE A 333 1.07 -2.35 1.13
CA ILE A 333 2.09 -1.39 1.54
C ILE A 333 3.43 -2.05 1.90
N THR A 334 3.59 -3.35 1.64
CA THR A 334 4.83 -4.08 1.94
C THR A 334 6.01 -3.53 1.13
N ASP A 335 5.77 -3.16 -0.12
CA ASP A 335 6.78 -2.71 -1.10
C ASP A 335 6.96 -1.18 -1.17
N PHE A 336 6.81 -0.46 -0.05
CA PHE A 336 7.15 0.97 0.01
C PHE A 336 8.49 1.23 0.74
N PRO A 337 9.62 0.76 0.19
CA PRO A 337 10.91 1.03 0.80
C PRO A 337 11.18 2.54 0.78
N GLY A 338 11.58 3.09 1.91
CA GLY A 338 12.00 4.49 2.03
C GLY A 338 10.86 5.51 2.09
N LEU A 339 9.58 5.12 2.16
CA LEU A 339 8.49 6.04 2.49
C LEU A 339 8.31 6.13 4.01
N ASN A 340 8.09 7.36 4.47
CA ASN A 340 7.70 7.61 5.86
C ASN A 340 6.17 7.53 6.02
N ASP A 341 5.71 7.53 7.26
CA ASP A 341 4.30 7.36 7.60
C ASP A 341 3.40 8.43 6.95
N ALA A 342 3.84 9.69 6.93
CA ALA A 342 3.07 10.78 6.35
C ALA A 342 2.95 10.65 4.82
N GLU A 343 3.98 10.15 4.16
CA GLU A 343 3.99 9.88 2.73
C GLU A 343 3.05 8.73 2.37
N ILE A 344 3.07 7.64 3.15
CA ILE A 344 2.14 6.51 2.97
C ILE A 344 0.70 6.97 3.20
N GLU A 345 0.45 7.71 4.27
CA GLU A 345 -0.87 8.25 4.58
C GLU A 345 -1.41 9.14 3.44
N ALA A 346 -0.60 10.07 2.95
CA ALA A 346 -0.99 10.96 1.88
C ALA A 346 -1.28 10.21 0.57
N LEU A 347 -0.50 9.16 0.28
CA LEU A 347 -0.70 8.31 -0.87
C LEU A 347 -2.04 7.54 -0.77
N LEU A 348 -2.34 7.00 0.41
CA LEU A 348 -3.61 6.32 0.67
C LEU A 348 -4.80 7.30 0.57
N VAL A 349 -4.68 8.52 1.09
CA VAL A 349 -5.71 9.56 0.93
C VAL A 349 -5.96 9.87 -0.54
N SER A 350 -4.90 9.90 -1.37
CA SER A 350 -5.04 10.08 -2.82
C SER A 350 -5.89 8.99 -3.48
N LEU A 351 -5.79 7.75 -2.99
CA LEU A 351 -6.54 6.60 -3.52
C LEU A 351 -7.98 6.60 -3.01
N PHE A 352 -8.19 6.82 -1.71
CA PHE A 352 -9.53 6.76 -1.10
C PHE A 352 -10.48 7.82 -1.64
N SER A 353 -9.96 8.94 -2.11
CA SER A 353 -10.79 9.98 -2.72
C SER A 353 -11.60 9.48 -3.92
N ARG A 354 -11.21 8.35 -4.51
CA ARG A 354 -11.86 7.74 -5.68
C ARG A 354 -12.72 6.52 -5.36
N MET A 355 -12.74 6.09 -4.10
CA MET A 355 -13.51 4.90 -3.69
C MET A 355 -14.94 5.27 -3.30
N SER A 356 -15.86 4.30 -3.48
CA SER A 356 -17.20 4.38 -2.93
C SER A 356 -17.16 4.36 -1.40
N GLU A 357 -18.01 5.13 -0.73
CA GLU A 357 -18.14 5.11 0.74
C GLU A 357 -18.63 3.77 1.30
N SER A 358 -19.18 2.92 0.44
CA SER A 358 -19.69 1.59 0.82
C SER A 358 -18.70 0.43 0.64
N SER A 359 -17.50 0.70 0.12
CA SER A 359 -16.50 -0.34 -0.12
C SER A 359 -15.65 -0.58 1.12
N LEU A 360 -15.38 -1.86 1.43
CA LEU A 360 -14.44 -2.24 2.48
C LEU A 360 -12.99 -1.90 2.08
N VAL A 361 -12.21 -1.44 3.05
CA VAL A 361 -10.80 -1.05 2.82
C VAL A 361 -9.90 -1.70 3.83
N PHE A 362 -8.95 -2.48 3.35
CA PHE A 362 -7.93 -3.14 4.15
C PHE A 362 -6.54 -2.68 3.75
N LEU A 363 -5.60 -2.70 4.71
CA LEU A 363 -4.18 -2.56 4.44
C LEU A 363 -3.48 -3.91 4.59
N ARG A 364 -2.65 -4.27 3.61
CA ARG A 364 -1.73 -5.40 3.69
C ARG A 364 -0.33 -4.90 4.04
N GLY A 365 0.28 -5.50 5.05
CA GLY A 365 1.63 -5.14 5.47
C GLY A 365 2.33 -6.27 6.20
N SER A 366 3.67 -6.20 6.29
CA SER A 366 4.49 -7.22 6.94
C SER A 366 4.26 -7.28 8.45
N VAL A 367 4.27 -8.48 9.01
CA VAL A 367 4.25 -8.72 10.45
C VAL A 367 5.43 -8.04 11.18
N ASP A 368 6.53 -7.77 10.51
CA ASP A 368 7.69 -7.08 11.09
C ASP A 368 7.42 -5.59 11.37
N ARG A 369 6.42 -4.99 10.70
CA ARG A 369 5.97 -3.60 10.91
C ARG A 369 4.52 -3.54 11.40
N ILE A 370 4.05 -4.54 12.12
CA ILE A 370 2.65 -4.72 12.49
C ILE A 370 2.07 -3.53 13.30
N GLU A 371 2.85 -2.93 14.19
CA GLU A 371 2.42 -1.78 14.98
C GLU A 371 2.15 -0.56 14.11
N HIS A 372 3.00 -0.34 13.10
CA HIS A 372 2.80 0.70 12.11
C HIS A 372 1.55 0.44 11.25
N LEU A 373 1.39 -0.80 10.77
CA LEU A 373 0.22 -1.21 9.99
C LEU A 373 -1.09 -0.96 10.77
N PHE A 374 -1.15 -1.42 12.00
CA PHE A 374 -2.35 -1.28 12.84
C PHE A 374 -2.64 0.17 13.22
N ARG A 375 -1.58 0.98 13.44
CA ARG A 375 -1.75 2.41 13.64
C ARG A 375 -2.39 3.09 12.43
N LEU A 376 -1.92 2.81 11.21
CA LEU A 376 -2.51 3.34 9.98
C LEU A 376 -3.98 2.92 9.83
N VAL A 377 -4.30 1.65 10.11
CA VAL A 377 -5.67 1.15 10.08
C VAL A 377 -6.60 1.94 11.00
N VAL A 378 -6.17 2.25 12.21
CA VAL A 378 -6.98 3.02 13.17
C VAL A 378 -7.05 4.51 12.78
N GLU A 379 -5.91 5.13 12.46
CA GLU A 379 -5.85 6.56 12.15
C GLU A 379 -6.60 6.94 10.86
N LEU A 380 -6.58 6.06 9.86
CA LEU A 380 -7.26 6.24 8.58
C LEU A 380 -8.69 5.69 8.58
N GLU A 381 -9.16 5.14 9.71
CA GLU A 381 -10.50 4.51 9.85
C GLU A 381 -10.77 3.38 8.85
N MET A 382 -9.73 2.60 8.49
CA MET A 382 -9.87 1.44 7.64
C MET A 382 -10.65 0.32 8.32
N ASP A 383 -11.24 -0.58 7.54
CA ASP A 383 -12.00 -1.72 8.07
C ASP A 383 -11.09 -2.76 8.73
N GLY A 384 -9.85 -2.91 8.27
CA GLY A 384 -8.92 -3.84 8.90
C GLY A 384 -7.56 -3.96 8.21
N ALA A 385 -6.83 -5.00 8.62
CA ALA A 385 -5.50 -5.33 8.13
C ALA A 385 -5.39 -6.77 7.65
N VAL A 386 -4.59 -6.99 6.62
CA VAL A 386 -4.01 -8.27 6.22
C VAL A 386 -2.55 -8.26 6.64
N VAL A 387 -2.20 -9.13 7.58
CA VAL A 387 -0.85 -9.25 8.12
C VAL A 387 -0.10 -10.34 7.36
N ASP A 388 0.83 -9.94 6.53
CA ASP A 388 1.75 -10.83 5.83
C ASP A 388 2.73 -11.44 6.85
N CYS A 389 2.59 -12.74 7.09
CA CYS A 389 3.38 -13.52 8.03
C CYS A 389 4.54 -14.27 7.37
N SER A 390 4.78 -14.09 6.09
CA SER A 390 5.99 -14.51 5.40
C SER A 390 7.14 -13.61 5.88
N SER A 391 7.86 -14.05 6.90
CA SER A 391 8.92 -13.22 7.47
C SER A 391 10.26 -13.50 6.78
N PRO A 392 10.89 -12.47 6.19
CA PRO A 392 12.24 -12.60 5.64
C PRO A 392 13.30 -12.92 6.73
N ASN A 393 12.98 -12.72 8.00
CA ASN A 393 13.88 -13.00 9.13
C ASN A 393 13.83 -14.47 9.62
N GLY A 394 13.13 -15.36 8.90
CA GLY A 394 13.13 -16.79 9.20
C GLY A 394 12.50 -17.14 10.55
N SER A 395 11.61 -16.32 11.05
CA SER A 395 10.88 -16.61 12.27
C SER A 395 9.84 -17.70 12.02
N ARG A 396 9.65 -18.58 13.01
CA ARG A 396 8.59 -19.59 12.94
C ARG A 396 7.23 -18.92 12.88
N LEU A 397 6.32 -19.43 12.06
CA LEU A 397 4.95 -18.92 11.93
C LEU A 397 4.23 -18.81 13.30
N ALA A 398 4.50 -19.74 14.21
CA ALA A 398 3.98 -19.70 15.59
C ALA A 398 4.36 -18.43 16.37
N SER A 399 5.47 -17.75 16.01
CA SER A 399 5.89 -16.49 16.65
C SER A 399 5.04 -15.28 16.25
N THR A 400 4.31 -15.38 15.15
CA THR A 400 3.42 -14.31 14.68
C THR A 400 2.17 -14.18 15.57
N LEU A 401 1.71 -15.29 16.18
CA LEU A 401 0.50 -15.32 17.01
C LEU A 401 0.54 -14.31 18.18
N PRO A 402 1.60 -14.27 19.03
CA PRO A 402 1.67 -13.27 20.09
C PRO A 402 1.88 -11.85 19.55
N ARG A 403 2.60 -11.68 18.44
CA ARG A 403 2.83 -10.36 17.82
C ARG A 403 1.51 -9.74 17.38
N ILE A 404 0.69 -10.49 16.63
CA ILE A 404 -0.64 -10.05 16.19
C ILE A 404 -1.52 -9.75 17.41
N GLY A 405 -1.60 -10.66 18.38
CA GLY A 405 -2.46 -10.50 19.54
C GLY A 405 -2.06 -9.32 20.44
N LEU A 406 -0.76 -9.09 20.66
CA LEU A 406 -0.27 -7.97 21.46
C LEU A 406 -0.47 -6.62 20.74
N ALA A 407 -0.11 -6.54 19.47
CA ALA A 407 -0.28 -5.32 18.67
C ALA A 407 -1.77 -4.96 18.50
N SER A 408 -2.63 -5.95 18.22
CA SER A 408 -4.08 -5.75 18.15
C SER A 408 -4.66 -5.20 19.44
N LYS A 409 -4.23 -5.73 20.59
CA LYS A 409 -4.65 -5.24 21.91
C LYS A 409 -4.09 -3.85 22.20
N ALA A 410 -2.83 -3.58 21.89
CA ALA A 410 -2.20 -2.28 22.12
C ALA A 410 -2.88 -1.16 21.33
N MET A 411 -3.36 -1.45 20.13
CA MET A 411 -4.09 -0.52 19.27
C MET A 411 -5.63 -0.59 19.45
N SER A 412 -6.13 -1.39 20.40
CA SER A 412 -7.58 -1.56 20.66
C SER A 412 -8.41 -1.89 19.40
N LEU A 413 -7.87 -2.69 18.47
CA LEU A 413 -8.51 -2.94 17.19
C LEU A 413 -9.94 -3.48 17.34
N ALA A 414 -10.17 -4.39 18.28
CA ALA A 414 -11.49 -4.95 18.54
C ALA A 414 -12.49 -3.88 19.05
N GLU A 415 -12.02 -2.93 19.89
CA GLU A 415 -12.85 -1.82 20.38
C GLU A 415 -13.22 -0.84 19.27
N HIS A 416 -12.33 -0.70 18.27
CA HIS A 416 -12.56 0.08 17.06
C HIS A 416 -13.30 -0.70 15.96
N GLY A 417 -13.72 -1.95 16.21
CA GLY A 417 -14.40 -2.80 15.21
C GLY A 417 -13.54 -3.16 14.00
N LYS A 418 -12.19 -3.17 14.16
CA LYS A 418 -11.27 -3.44 13.04
C LYS A 418 -10.97 -4.92 12.90
N PHE A 419 -10.90 -5.40 11.65
CA PHE A 419 -10.65 -6.80 11.33
C PHE A 419 -9.17 -7.07 11.12
N VAL A 420 -8.73 -8.25 11.53
CA VAL A 420 -7.36 -8.72 11.33
C VAL A 420 -7.39 -10.05 10.61
N MET A 421 -6.69 -10.14 9.50
CA MET A 421 -6.50 -11.36 8.73
C MET A 421 -5.02 -11.72 8.75
N MET A 422 -4.71 -13.01 8.84
CA MET A 422 -3.33 -13.53 8.80
C MET A 422 -3.08 -14.12 7.42
N GLU A 423 -2.07 -13.63 6.73
CA GLU A 423 -1.66 -14.20 5.44
C GLU A 423 -0.50 -15.16 5.62
N ILE A 424 -0.59 -16.31 4.94
CA ILE A 424 0.42 -17.36 4.91
C ILE A 424 0.62 -17.86 3.47
N ASP A 425 1.84 -18.32 3.16
CA ASP A 425 2.23 -18.71 1.79
C ASP A 425 1.66 -20.05 1.32
N GLU A 426 1.24 -20.92 2.24
CA GLU A 426 0.76 -22.25 1.94
C GLU A 426 -0.74 -22.39 2.22
N ALA A 427 -1.40 -23.26 1.45
CA ALA A 427 -2.82 -23.57 1.66
C ALA A 427 -3.08 -24.10 3.09
N PRO A 428 -3.95 -23.48 3.88
CA PRO A 428 -4.15 -23.82 5.28
C PRO A 428 -4.90 -25.16 5.43
N SER A 429 -4.56 -25.89 6.48
CA SER A 429 -5.44 -26.93 6.99
C SER A 429 -6.57 -26.31 7.82
N ALA A 430 -7.66 -27.05 8.05
CA ALA A 430 -8.72 -26.60 8.95
C ALA A 430 -8.21 -26.31 10.38
N LYS A 431 -7.11 -26.96 10.79
CA LYS A 431 -6.45 -26.72 12.06
C LYS A 431 -5.79 -25.33 12.09
N ASP A 432 -5.13 -24.95 11.00
CA ASP A 432 -4.46 -23.65 10.89
C ASP A 432 -5.46 -22.50 10.92
N LEU A 433 -6.63 -22.68 10.27
CA LEU A 433 -7.73 -21.72 10.33
C LEU A 433 -8.19 -21.47 11.77
N LEU A 434 -8.39 -22.52 12.55
CA LEU A 434 -8.80 -22.41 13.95
C LEU A 434 -7.70 -21.84 14.85
N ILE A 435 -6.42 -22.12 14.58
CA ILE A 435 -5.30 -21.54 15.31
C ILE A 435 -5.24 -20.03 15.09
N ALA A 436 -5.41 -19.57 13.85
CA ALA A 436 -5.47 -18.15 13.53
C ALA A 436 -6.64 -17.45 14.23
N VAL A 437 -7.85 -18.04 14.20
CA VAL A 437 -9.00 -17.51 14.91
C VAL A 437 -8.77 -17.48 16.43
N ALA A 438 -8.20 -18.53 16.99
CA ALA A 438 -7.84 -18.59 18.41
C ALA A 438 -6.80 -17.54 18.83
N ALA A 439 -5.99 -17.06 17.90
CA ALA A 439 -5.02 -15.98 18.10
C ALA A 439 -5.65 -14.58 18.00
N GLY A 440 -6.89 -14.47 17.57
CA GLY A 440 -7.62 -13.22 17.41
C GLY A 440 -7.71 -12.72 15.96
N CYS A 441 -7.32 -13.55 14.97
CA CYS A 441 -7.56 -13.24 13.56
C CYS A 441 -9.00 -13.61 13.18
N HIS A 442 -9.57 -12.88 12.22
CA HIS A 442 -10.92 -13.16 11.70
C HIS A 442 -10.87 -14.17 10.55
N ALA A 443 -9.78 -14.17 9.77
CA ALA A 443 -9.58 -15.11 8.68
C ALA A 443 -8.09 -15.34 8.41
N VAL A 444 -7.79 -16.41 7.65
CA VAL A 444 -6.50 -16.65 7.02
C VAL A 444 -6.62 -16.27 5.54
N VAL A 445 -5.63 -15.55 5.03
CA VAL A 445 -5.43 -15.28 3.60
C VAL A 445 -4.36 -16.24 3.10
N ALA A 446 -4.69 -17.05 2.10
CA ALA A 446 -3.77 -18.05 1.59
C ALA A 446 -4.21 -18.60 0.22
N PRO A 447 -3.28 -19.13 -0.60
CA PRO A 447 -3.62 -19.77 -1.87
C PRO A 447 -4.37 -21.10 -1.66
N LEU A 448 -4.98 -21.59 -2.74
CA LEU A 448 -5.50 -22.96 -2.78
C LEU A 448 -4.36 -23.97 -2.88
N ARG A 449 -4.62 -25.20 -2.42
CA ARG A 449 -3.67 -26.32 -2.57
C ARG A 449 -3.53 -26.77 -4.02
N ASN A 450 -4.59 -26.63 -4.79
CA ASN A 450 -4.70 -26.95 -6.22
C ASN A 450 -5.82 -26.11 -6.83
N ASP A 451 -6.08 -26.23 -8.12
CA ASP A 451 -7.08 -25.46 -8.82
C ASP A 451 -8.55 -25.86 -8.52
N ASP A 452 -8.76 -26.92 -7.71
CA ASP A 452 -10.10 -27.37 -7.27
C ASP A 452 -10.55 -26.59 -6.02
N ALA A 453 -11.15 -25.44 -6.26
CA ALA A 453 -11.68 -24.59 -5.18
C ALA A 453 -12.82 -25.27 -4.40
N GLU A 454 -13.73 -25.96 -5.10
CA GLU A 454 -14.86 -26.66 -4.47
C GLU A 454 -14.38 -27.74 -3.52
N GLY A 455 -13.53 -28.65 -3.99
CA GLY A 455 -13.00 -29.73 -3.18
C GLY A 455 -12.18 -29.24 -1.99
N CYS A 456 -11.35 -28.23 -2.17
CA CYS A 456 -10.51 -27.66 -1.10
C CYS A 456 -11.36 -26.99 -0.01
N LEU A 457 -12.33 -26.15 -0.39
CA LEU A 457 -13.20 -25.44 0.54
C LEU A 457 -14.18 -26.37 1.27
N ASP A 458 -14.78 -27.33 0.56
CA ASP A 458 -15.66 -28.32 1.17
C ASP A 458 -14.94 -29.23 2.18
N GLU A 459 -13.71 -29.64 1.86
CA GLU A 459 -12.87 -30.41 2.78
C GLU A 459 -12.53 -29.59 4.02
N ALA A 460 -12.08 -28.34 3.83
CA ALA A 460 -11.76 -27.42 4.92
C ALA A 460 -12.98 -27.17 5.82
N GLY A 461 -14.12 -26.86 5.25
CA GLY A 461 -15.37 -26.62 6.01
C GLY A 461 -15.84 -27.85 6.79
N ARG A 462 -15.73 -29.05 6.20
CA ARG A 462 -16.10 -30.30 6.87
C ARG A 462 -15.16 -30.59 8.05
N LYS A 463 -13.85 -30.45 7.85
CA LYS A 463 -12.86 -30.65 8.92
C LYS A 463 -12.96 -29.58 10.00
N LEU A 464 -13.22 -28.33 9.63
CA LEU A 464 -13.43 -27.23 10.58
C LEU A 464 -14.57 -27.54 11.56
N ARG A 465 -15.73 -27.94 11.03
CA ARG A 465 -16.87 -28.34 11.86
C ARG A 465 -16.56 -29.56 12.75
N GLY A 466 -15.75 -30.49 12.25
CA GLY A 466 -15.24 -31.61 13.05
C GLY A 466 -14.42 -31.16 14.24
N TRP A 467 -13.42 -30.31 14.03
CA TRP A 467 -12.60 -29.77 15.09
C TRP A 467 -13.36 -28.94 16.11
N MET A 468 -14.36 -28.12 15.67
CA MET A 468 -15.18 -27.36 16.61
C MET A 468 -15.96 -28.28 17.55
N ARG A 469 -16.52 -29.41 17.04
CA ARG A 469 -17.17 -30.40 17.86
C ARG A 469 -16.24 -31.11 18.83
N GLU A 470 -15.04 -31.46 18.38
CA GLU A 470 -13.99 -32.05 19.25
C GLU A 470 -13.58 -31.09 20.37
N LEU A 471 -13.52 -29.78 20.07
CA LEU A 471 -13.20 -28.75 21.04
C LEU A 471 -14.35 -28.46 22.03
N GLY A 472 -15.55 -28.96 21.78
CA GLY A 472 -16.74 -28.69 22.59
C GLY A 472 -17.28 -27.26 22.40
N VAL A 473 -17.11 -26.67 21.22
CA VAL A 473 -17.56 -25.31 20.89
C VAL A 473 -18.56 -25.33 19.74
N ASP A 474 -19.65 -24.60 19.89
CA ASP A 474 -20.71 -24.44 18.91
C ASP A 474 -20.58 -23.20 18.03
N GLY A 475 -19.69 -22.24 18.41
CA GLY A 475 -19.37 -21.03 17.67
C GLY A 475 -17.88 -20.84 17.49
N ILE A 476 -17.46 -20.39 16.29
CA ILE A 476 -16.04 -20.19 15.97
C ILE A 476 -15.41 -19.09 16.84
N GLU A 477 -16.17 -18.09 17.22
CA GLU A 477 -15.75 -17.00 18.10
C GLU A 477 -15.43 -17.46 19.53
N ARG A 478 -15.85 -18.68 19.90
CA ARG A 478 -15.57 -19.28 21.21
C ARG A 478 -14.22 -20.00 21.26
N VAL A 479 -13.61 -20.22 20.10
CA VAL A 479 -12.25 -20.77 20.01
C VAL A 479 -11.25 -19.68 20.40
N GLY A 480 -10.42 -19.97 21.39
CA GLY A 480 -9.46 -18.97 21.90
C GLY A 480 -8.11 -19.61 22.25
N ARG A 481 -7.15 -18.78 22.64
CA ARG A 481 -5.80 -19.24 23.03
C ARG A 481 -5.79 -20.31 24.13
N ARG A 482 -6.82 -20.37 24.97
CA ARG A 482 -7.01 -21.43 25.98
C ARG A 482 -7.13 -22.82 25.35
N ASN A 483 -7.59 -22.90 24.11
CA ASN A 483 -7.73 -24.13 23.34
C ASN A 483 -6.44 -24.59 22.66
N LEU A 484 -5.39 -23.78 22.73
CA LEU A 484 -4.11 -24.06 22.07
C LEU A 484 -3.05 -24.50 23.09
N ARG A 485 -2.22 -25.48 22.69
CA ARG A 485 -1.06 -25.96 23.45
C ARG A 485 0.13 -26.09 22.50
N ALA A 486 1.30 -25.65 22.96
CA ALA A 486 2.55 -25.96 22.28
C ALA A 486 2.95 -27.42 22.55
N MET A 487 3.41 -28.12 21.54
CA MET A 487 3.83 -29.52 21.64
C MET A 487 5.28 -29.66 22.12
N ASP A 488 6.08 -28.63 21.96
CA ASP A 488 7.47 -28.58 22.39
C ASP A 488 7.83 -27.24 23.05
N TYR A 489 9.00 -27.21 23.69
CA TYR A 489 9.48 -26.07 24.47
C TYR A 489 9.72 -24.84 23.59
N ASP A 490 10.30 -25.02 22.41
CA ASP A 490 10.65 -23.92 21.50
C ASP A 490 9.39 -23.22 20.97
N THR A 491 8.40 -24.01 20.57
CA THR A 491 7.10 -23.49 20.17
C THR A 491 6.40 -22.75 21.32
N ALA A 492 6.46 -23.30 22.54
CA ALA A 492 5.89 -22.63 23.71
C ALA A 492 6.60 -21.28 23.99
N ALA A 493 7.92 -21.23 23.88
CA ALA A 493 8.71 -20.04 24.11
C ALA A 493 8.40 -18.92 23.10
N VAL A 494 8.28 -19.24 21.81
CA VAL A 494 8.04 -18.22 20.75
C VAL A 494 6.57 -17.83 20.62
N SER A 495 5.63 -18.74 20.90
CA SER A 495 4.18 -18.46 20.77
C SER A 495 3.51 -17.97 22.05
N GLY A 496 4.16 -18.14 23.20
CA GLY A 496 3.58 -17.87 24.51
C GLY A 496 2.38 -18.75 24.86
N LEU A 497 2.23 -19.88 24.17
CA LEU A 497 1.22 -20.89 24.49
C LEU A 497 1.68 -21.75 25.66
N ARG A 498 0.71 -22.36 26.35
CA ARG A 498 1.05 -23.36 27.37
C ARG A 498 1.64 -24.59 26.71
N LEU A 499 2.71 -25.12 27.28
CA LEU A 499 3.25 -26.42 26.86
C LEU A 499 2.31 -27.55 27.31
N ILE A 500 2.17 -28.59 26.51
CA ILE A 500 1.41 -29.79 26.88
C ILE A 500 1.93 -30.32 28.22
N GLY A 501 1.01 -30.63 29.15
CA GLY A 501 1.34 -31.10 30.50
C GLY A 501 1.70 -30.00 31.51
N TYR A 502 1.63 -28.73 31.14
CA TYR A 502 1.88 -27.60 32.04
C TYR A 502 0.66 -26.71 32.19
N ASP A 503 0.35 -26.35 33.44
CA ASP A 503 -0.82 -25.51 33.76
C ASP A 503 -0.58 -24.00 33.52
N ARG A 504 0.68 -23.58 33.45
CA ARG A 504 1.06 -22.17 33.26
C ARG A 504 1.88 -21.99 31.98
N PRO A 505 1.72 -20.84 31.29
CA PRO A 505 2.60 -20.50 30.18
C PRO A 505 4.05 -20.43 30.63
N LEU A 506 4.98 -20.82 29.77
CA LEU A 506 6.40 -20.54 29.98
C LEU A 506 6.63 -19.03 29.90
N PRO A 507 7.63 -18.49 30.64
CA PRO A 507 8.01 -17.10 30.49
C PRO A 507 8.40 -16.82 29.05
N MET A 508 7.74 -15.86 28.42
CA MET A 508 8.16 -15.36 27.12
C MET A 508 9.34 -14.42 27.33
N TRP A 509 10.47 -14.73 26.70
CA TRP A 509 11.61 -13.82 26.60
C TRP A 509 11.34 -12.86 25.44
N LEU A 510 10.41 -11.93 25.65
CA LEU A 510 10.32 -10.76 24.81
C LEU A 510 11.44 -9.82 25.23
N GLU A 511 12.48 -9.73 24.45
CA GLU A 511 13.39 -8.59 24.55
C GLU A 511 12.59 -7.35 24.18
N LEU A 512 12.10 -6.67 25.20
CA LEU A 512 11.68 -5.27 25.09
C LEU A 512 12.97 -4.46 24.90
N ARG A 513 13.34 -4.20 23.66
CA ARG A 513 14.30 -3.18 23.29
C ARG A 513 13.58 -1.93 22.83
#